data_1d376151fcafc5755725338761006f1f
#
_entry.id   1d376151fcafc5755725338761006f1f
#
_cell.length_a   1.000
_cell.length_b   1.000
_cell.length_c   1.000
_cell.angle_alpha   90.00
_cell.angle_beta   90.00
_cell.angle_gamma   90.00
#
_symmetry.space_group_name_H-M   'P 1'
#
loop_
_entity.id
_entity.type
_entity.pdbx_description
1 polymer ?
#
loop_
_entity_poly.entity_id
_entity_poly.type
_entity_poly.pdbx_seq_one_letter_code
_entity_poly.pdbx_strand_id
1 'polypeptide(L)'
;MTEHGYAISCWLSSCLEGLALSGRDKDKILAKAGISSDVLSRSYVNAEEVDAVFEAAHQLYGPAIGLETCKGMVPGSLGFLSFGLLVANDIQSGLRFFCRNHRALTNALSFEFKENNNDPRLIVTTRNDLNIHTSIVCTIVATATLAFRAIRPRDKIVSAVSIALPKPDNVNIYESCFKTKIE
;
A
#
# COMPACT_ATOMS: atom_id res chain seq x y z
N MET A 1 1.17 -2.34 -27.65
CA MET A 1 0.00 -2.37 -26.75
C MET A 1 0.52 -2.03 -25.36
N THR A 2 0.14 -0.90 -24.81
CA THR A 2 0.44 -0.58 -23.39
C THR A 2 -0.33 -1.56 -22.52
N GLU A 3 0.39 -2.32 -21.71
CA GLU A 3 -0.21 -3.25 -20.75
C GLU A 3 -0.97 -2.43 -19.70
N HIS A 4 -2.29 -2.65 -19.57
CA HIS A 4 -3.08 -1.96 -18.55
C HIS A 4 -2.52 -2.21 -17.15
N GLY A 5 -2.50 -1.17 -16.32
CA GLY A 5 -2.15 -1.30 -14.91
C GLY A 5 -3.22 -2.09 -14.15
N TYR A 6 -2.80 -2.90 -13.18
CA TYR A 6 -3.72 -3.67 -12.32
C TYR A 6 -3.21 -3.81 -10.89
N ALA A 7 -4.13 -4.13 -10.00
CA ALA A 7 -3.85 -4.61 -8.64
C ALA A 7 -4.79 -5.77 -8.30
N ILE A 8 -4.42 -6.63 -7.34
CA ILE A 8 -5.34 -7.68 -6.85
C ILE A 8 -6.50 -7.05 -6.07
N SER A 9 -7.72 -7.53 -6.30
CA SER A 9 -8.92 -6.96 -5.69
C SER A 9 -8.98 -7.12 -4.18
N CYS A 10 -8.41 -8.19 -3.61
CA CYS A 10 -8.37 -8.38 -2.17
C CYS A 10 -7.54 -7.29 -1.45
N TRP A 11 -6.54 -6.70 -2.11
CA TRP A 11 -5.82 -5.54 -1.56
C TRP A 11 -6.73 -4.30 -1.49
N LEU A 12 -7.46 -3.98 -2.59
CA LEU A 12 -8.40 -2.87 -2.59
C LEU A 12 -9.53 -3.07 -1.57
N SER A 13 -10.05 -4.30 -1.48
CA SER A 13 -11.05 -4.66 -0.47
C SER A 13 -10.54 -4.39 0.95
N SER A 14 -9.30 -4.79 1.24
CA SER A 14 -8.67 -4.51 2.55
C SER A 14 -8.48 -3.01 2.80
N CYS A 15 -8.15 -2.22 1.77
CA CYS A 15 -8.09 -0.76 1.90
C CYS A 15 -9.45 -0.18 2.29
N LEU A 16 -10.53 -0.59 1.62
CA LEU A 16 -11.89 -0.14 1.93
C LEU A 16 -12.36 -0.57 3.33
N GLU A 17 -12.00 -1.79 3.76
CA GLU A 17 -12.25 -2.23 5.14
C GLU A 17 -11.48 -1.37 6.16
N GLY A 18 -10.25 -0.99 5.88
CA GLY A 18 -9.47 -0.08 6.73
C GLY A 18 -10.13 1.29 6.87
N LEU A 19 -10.69 1.80 5.78
CA LEU A 19 -11.48 3.04 5.80
C LEU A 19 -12.76 2.87 6.63
N ALA A 20 -13.48 1.74 6.47
CA ALA A 20 -14.68 1.44 7.25
C ALA A 20 -14.38 1.33 8.75
N LEU A 21 -13.28 0.68 9.14
CA LEU A 21 -12.79 0.63 10.52
C LEU A 21 -12.42 2.01 11.08
N SER A 22 -12.16 2.98 10.21
CA SER A 22 -11.92 4.39 10.56
C SER A 22 -13.20 5.23 10.53
N GLY A 23 -14.39 4.61 10.38
CA GLY A 23 -15.68 5.29 10.34
C GLY A 23 -16.00 5.94 8.98
N ARG A 24 -15.34 5.50 7.90
CA ARG A 24 -15.59 5.99 6.54
C ARG A 24 -16.58 5.08 5.83
N ASP A 25 -17.48 5.67 5.07
CA ASP A 25 -18.52 4.95 4.33
C ASP A 25 -17.97 4.46 2.99
N LYS A 26 -17.70 3.15 2.90
CA LYS A 26 -17.13 2.51 1.71
C LYS A 26 -18.10 2.54 0.51
N ASP A 27 -19.40 2.43 0.74
CA ASP A 27 -20.39 2.44 -0.34
C ASP A 27 -20.49 3.84 -0.95
N LYS A 28 -20.42 4.87 -0.12
CA LYS A 28 -20.34 6.26 -0.57
C LYS A 28 -19.07 6.55 -1.37
N ILE A 29 -17.93 5.96 -0.98
CA ILE A 29 -16.67 6.08 -1.74
C ILE A 29 -16.82 5.45 -3.10
N LEU A 30 -17.30 4.21 -3.19
CA LEU A 30 -17.50 3.48 -4.45
C LEU A 30 -18.48 4.22 -5.36
N ALA A 31 -19.62 4.67 -4.82
CA ALA A 31 -20.61 5.44 -5.56
C ALA A 31 -20.01 6.74 -6.12
N LYS A 32 -19.22 7.48 -5.31
CA LYS A 32 -18.55 8.71 -5.78
C LYS A 32 -17.50 8.44 -6.84
N ALA A 33 -16.80 7.32 -6.74
CA ALA A 33 -15.82 6.88 -7.74
C ALA A 33 -16.49 6.40 -9.06
N GLY A 34 -17.81 6.16 -9.07
CA GLY A 34 -18.52 5.56 -10.19
C GLY A 34 -18.16 4.07 -10.39
N ILE A 35 -17.72 3.39 -9.34
CA ILE A 35 -17.25 2.00 -9.36
C ILE A 35 -18.29 1.11 -8.67
N SER A 36 -18.70 0.03 -9.37
CA SER A 36 -19.60 -0.98 -8.80
C SER A 36 -18.84 -1.88 -7.80
N SER A 37 -19.53 -2.31 -6.75
CA SER A 37 -18.95 -3.22 -5.74
C SER A 37 -18.54 -4.59 -6.29
N ASP A 38 -19.03 -4.99 -7.49
CA ASP A 38 -18.62 -6.23 -8.17
C ASP A 38 -17.13 -6.28 -8.49
N VAL A 39 -16.47 -5.12 -8.61
CA VAL A 39 -15.01 -5.01 -8.79
C VAL A 39 -14.24 -5.75 -7.68
N LEU A 40 -14.78 -5.79 -6.47
CA LEU A 40 -14.15 -6.45 -5.32
C LEU A 40 -14.25 -7.98 -5.38
N SER A 41 -15.13 -8.52 -6.25
CA SER A 41 -15.28 -9.96 -6.49
C SER A 41 -14.38 -10.49 -7.61
N ARG A 42 -13.75 -9.62 -8.37
CA ARG A 42 -12.80 -9.99 -9.44
C ARG A 42 -11.46 -10.44 -8.82
N SER A 43 -10.65 -11.14 -9.60
CA SER A 43 -9.27 -11.45 -9.19
C SER A 43 -8.39 -10.19 -9.18
N TYR A 44 -8.60 -9.31 -10.16
CA TYR A 44 -7.85 -8.07 -10.34
C TYR A 44 -8.78 -6.90 -10.63
N VAL A 45 -8.34 -5.72 -10.26
CA VAL A 45 -8.95 -4.42 -10.52
C VAL A 45 -7.97 -3.59 -11.34
N ASN A 46 -8.48 -2.77 -12.27
CA ASN A 46 -7.64 -1.89 -13.07
C ASN A 46 -7.04 -0.77 -12.22
N ALA A 47 -5.85 -0.31 -12.56
CA ALA A 47 -5.16 0.76 -11.82
C ALA A 47 -5.99 2.06 -11.82
N GLU A 48 -6.67 2.37 -12.91
CA GLU A 48 -7.55 3.54 -13.03
C GLU A 48 -8.75 3.44 -12.09
N GLU A 49 -9.32 2.24 -11.90
CA GLU A 49 -10.41 2.00 -10.95
C GLU A 49 -9.92 2.20 -9.50
N VAL A 50 -8.71 1.70 -9.20
CA VAL A 50 -8.07 1.91 -7.88
C VAL A 50 -7.85 3.40 -7.65
N ASP A 51 -7.28 4.10 -8.62
CA ASP A 51 -7.01 5.54 -8.54
C ASP A 51 -8.29 6.34 -8.29
N ALA A 52 -9.37 6.04 -9.03
CA ALA A 52 -10.68 6.67 -8.86
C ALA A 52 -11.26 6.46 -7.45
N VAL A 53 -11.10 5.26 -6.86
CA VAL A 53 -11.53 4.98 -5.48
C VAL A 53 -10.75 5.81 -4.48
N PHE A 54 -9.43 5.91 -4.63
CA PHE A 54 -8.59 6.70 -3.72
C PHE A 54 -8.82 8.20 -3.87
N GLU A 55 -9.03 8.70 -5.10
CA GLU A 55 -9.41 10.10 -5.36
C GLU A 55 -10.76 10.42 -4.70
N ALA A 56 -11.77 9.56 -4.88
CA ALA A 56 -13.08 9.73 -4.25
C ALA A 56 -12.99 9.74 -2.72
N ALA A 57 -12.21 8.82 -2.14
CA ALA A 57 -11.98 8.77 -0.70
C ALA A 57 -11.27 10.03 -0.19
N HIS A 58 -10.25 10.50 -0.93
CA HIS A 58 -9.54 11.75 -0.63
C HIS A 58 -10.45 12.96 -0.64
N GLN A 59 -11.29 13.10 -1.66
CA GLN A 59 -12.25 14.21 -1.76
C GLN A 59 -13.31 14.19 -0.65
N LEU A 60 -13.69 13.01 -0.16
CA LEU A 60 -14.69 12.87 0.90
C LEU A 60 -14.10 13.08 2.31
N TYR A 61 -12.86 12.65 2.54
CA TYR A 61 -12.32 12.47 3.89
C TYR A 61 -10.92 13.07 4.10
N GLY A 62 -10.33 13.66 3.05
CA GLY A 62 -9.05 14.37 3.11
C GLY A 62 -7.81 13.49 2.92
N PRO A 63 -6.62 14.07 3.02
CA PRO A 63 -5.36 13.47 2.59
C PRO A 63 -4.86 12.30 3.46
N ALA A 64 -5.35 12.17 4.70
CA ALA A 64 -4.89 11.13 5.62
C ALA A 64 -5.47 9.73 5.31
N ILE A 65 -6.36 9.59 4.32
CA ILE A 65 -7.04 8.32 4.01
C ILE A 65 -6.06 7.20 3.67
N GLY A 66 -4.94 7.51 3.03
CA GLY A 66 -3.89 6.52 2.75
C GLY A 66 -3.30 5.86 4.00
N LEU A 67 -3.31 6.55 5.14
CA LEU A 67 -2.88 5.98 6.44
C LEU A 67 -4.00 5.19 7.13
N GLU A 68 -5.26 5.53 6.86
CA GLU A 68 -6.41 4.85 7.45
C GLU A 68 -6.65 3.47 6.80
N THR A 69 -6.36 3.35 5.50
CA THR A 69 -6.52 2.10 4.73
C THR A 69 -5.72 0.94 5.32
N CYS A 70 -4.54 1.20 5.90
CA CYS A 70 -3.67 0.16 6.44
C CYS A 70 -4.28 -0.59 7.65
N LYS A 71 -5.32 -0.05 8.31
CA LYS A 71 -6.01 -0.71 9.42
C LYS A 71 -6.77 -1.98 8.98
N GLY A 72 -7.15 -2.08 7.70
CA GLY A 72 -7.80 -3.26 7.14
C GLY A 72 -6.83 -4.32 6.61
N MET A 73 -5.52 -4.05 6.66
CA MET A 73 -4.54 -4.99 6.15
C MET A 73 -4.38 -6.20 7.07
N VAL A 74 -4.64 -7.36 6.51
CA VAL A 74 -4.48 -8.67 7.14
C VAL A 74 -3.53 -9.55 6.29
N PRO A 75 -3.00 -10.66 6.80
CA PRO A 75 -2.12 -11.52 6.02
C PRO A 75 -2.65 -11.92 4.64
N GLY A 76 -3.97 -12.08 4.48
CA GLY A 76 -4.59 -12.37 3.18
C GLY A 76 -4.63 -11.21 2.17
N SER A 77 -4.41 -9.96 2.61
CA SER A 77 -4.55 -8.77 1.76
C SER A 77 -3.56 -8.72 0.58
N LEU A 78 -2.43 -9.40 0.69
CA LEU A 78 -1.42 -9.52 -0.37
C LEU A 78 -1.51 -10.86 -1.11
N GLY A 79 -2.63 -11.58 -0.99
CA GLY A 79 -2.81 -12.90 -1.60
C GLY A 79 -1.72 -13.89 -1.15
N PHE A 80 -1.23 -14.72 -2.08
CA PHE A 80 -0.21 -15.72 -1.77
C PHE A 80 1.15 -15.14 -1.35
N LEU A 81 1.45 -13.88 -1.69
CA LEU A 81 2.72 -13.23 -1.30
C LEU A 81 2.83 -13.10 0.22
N SER A 82 1.71 -12.98 0.91
CA SER A 82 1.69 -12.96 2.38
C SER A 82 2.30 -14.22 2.99
N PHE A 83 1.98 -15.38 2.44
CA PHE A 83 2.54 -16.64 2.93
C PHE A 83 4.05 -16.72 2.75
N GLY A 84 4.55 -16.28 1.59
CA GLY A 84 5.99 -16.22 1.35
C GLY A 84 6.73 -15.30 2.33
N LEU A 85 6.11 -14.18 2.70
CA LEU A 85 6.65 -13.27 3.72
C LEU A 85 6.63 -13.90 5.12
N LEU A 86 5.56 -14.62 5.48
CA LEU A 86 5.40 -15.24 6.79
C LEU A 86 6.33 -16.44 7.02
N VAL A 87 6.64 -17.23 5.96
CA VAL A 87 7.50 -18.41 6.07
C VAL A 87 8.97 -18.12 5.81
N ALA A 88 9.32 -16.89 5.45
CA ALA A 88 10.72 -16.51 5.22
C ALA A 88 11.54 -16.61 6.50
N ASN A 89 12.76 -17.12 6.40
CA ASN A 89 13.65 -17.28 7.54
C ASN A 89 14.07 -15.95 8.18
N ASP A 90 14.15 -14.90 7.35
CA ASP A 90 14.52 -13.54 7.74
C ASP A 90 13.82 -12.51 6.84
N ILE A 91 13.88 -11.25 7.26
CA ILE A 91 13.24 -10.12 6.54
C ILE A 91 13.82 -9.94 5.14
N GLN A 92 15.14 -10.10 4.98
CA GLN A 92 15.78 -9.91 3.68
C GLN A 92 15.32 -10.96 2.69
N SER A 93 15.26 -12.22 3.10
CA SER A 93 14.73 -13.33 2.28
C SER A 93 13.27 -13.11 1.90
N GLY A 94 12.45 -12.63 2.84
CA GLY A 94 11.06 -12.25 2.58
C GLY A 94 10.93 -11.11 1.57
N LEU A 95 11.75 -10.06 1.70
CA LEU A 95 11.79 -8.94 0.76
C LEU A 95 12.25 -9.35 -0.64
N ARG A 96 13.28 -10.20 -0.74
CA ARG A 96 13.70 -10.75 -2.03
C ARG A 96 12.58 -11.54 -2.70
N PHE A 97 11.89 -12.39 -1.93
CA PHE A 97 10.74 -13.14 -2.44
C PHE A 97 9.64 -12.19 -2.92
N PHE A 98 9.27 -11.19 -2.11
CA PHE A 98 8.25 -10.21 -2.46
C PHE A 98 8.62 -9.43 -3.72
N CYS A 99 9.83 -8.87 -3.78
CA CYS A 99 10.28 -8.09 -4.93
C CYS A 99 10.34 -8.91 -6.23
N ARG A 100 10.64 -10.21 -6.16
CA ARG A 100 10.62 -11.09 -7.34
C ARG A 100 9.21 -11.40 -7.84
N ASN A 101 8.24 -11.42 -6.95
CA ASN A 101 6.90 -11.92 -7.25
C ASN A 101 5.81 -10.83 -7.20
N HIS A 102 6.17 -9.56 -6.97
CA HIS A 102 5.21 -8.46 -6.79
C HIS A 102 4.22 -8.28 -7.96
N ARG A 103 4.58 -8.73 -9.16
CA ARG A 103 3.69 -8.70 -10.34
C ARG A 103 2.42 -9.56 -10.15
N ALA A 104 2.43 -10.50 -9.22
CA ALA A 104 1.21 -11.19 -8.86
C ALA A 104 0.25 -10.30 -8.02
N LEU A 105 0.76 -9.22 -7.43
CA LEU A 105 -0.03 -8.23 -6.70
C LEU A 105 -0.45 -7.08 -7.62
N THR A 106 0.52 -6.52 -8.36
CA THR A 106 0.31 -5.36 -9.22
C THR A 106 1.44 -5.24 -10.25
N ASN A 107 1.13 -4.66 -11.40
CA ASN A 107 2.10 -4.18 -12.37
C ASN A 107 2.14 -2.63 -12.44
N ALA A 108 1.30 -1.95 -11.64
CA ALA A 108 1.29 -0.48 -11.57
C ALA A 108 2.46 0.09 -10.77
N LEU A 109 3.10 -0.75 -9.96
CA LEU A 109 4.24 -0.42 -9.12
C LEU A 109 5.37 -1.42 -9.34
N SER A 110 6.59 -0.98 -9.10
CA SER A 110 7.75 -1.86 -8.98
C SER A 110 8.35 -1.78 -7.58
N PHE A 111 8.91 -2.90 -7.14
CA PHE A 111 9.53 -3.04 -5.83
C PHE A 111 10.94 -3.58 -6.01
N GLU A 112 11.92 -2.84 -5.51
CA GLU A 112 13.33 -3.21 -5.54
C GLU A 112 13.88 -3.25 -4.12
N PHE A 113 14.51 -4.34 -3.75
CA PHE A 113 15.25 -4.43 -2.49
C PHE A 113 16.75 -4.26 -2.77
N LYS A 114 17.31 -3.11 -2.37
CA LYS A 114 18.76 -2.86 -2.43
C LYS A 114 19.41 -3.33 -1.14
N GLU A 115 20.22 -4.37 -1.30
CA GLU A 115 21.00 -4.96 -0.22
C GLU A 115 22.32 -4.19 -0.08
N ASN A 116 22.32 -3.25 0.83
CA ASN A 116 23.54 -2.62 1.29
C ASN A 116 23.72 -2.97 2.77
N ASN A 117 24.86 -3.54 3.15
CA ASN A 117 25.10 -4.01 4.52
C ASN A 117 24.91 -2.93 5.59
N ASN A 118 25.10 -1.66 5.23
CA ASN A 118 24.99 -0.54 6.16
C ASN A 118 23.65 0.22 6.03
N ASP A 119 22.94 0.08 4.90
CA ASP A 119 21.72 0.83 4.61
C ASP A 119 20.84 0.06 3.59
N PRO A 120 20.21 -1.05 4.01
CA PRO A 120 19.32 -1.79 3.15
C PRO A 120 18.04 -0.98 2.89
N ARG A 121 17.58 -0.93 1.63
CA ARG A 121 16.43 -0.11 1.22
C ARG A 121 15.42 -0.92 0.42
N LEU A 122 14.15 -0.81 0.79
CA LEU A 122 13.03 -1.18 -0.08
C LEU A 122 12.60 0.06 -0.86
N ILE A 123 12.74 0.01 -2.18
CA ILE A 123 12.37 1.09 -3.09
C ILE A 123 11.06 0.72 -3.76
N VAL A 124 10.09 1.61 -3.71
CA VAL A 124 8.81 1.48 -4.41
C VAL A 124 8.73 2.58 -5.45
N THR A 125 8.49 2.21 -6.70
CA THR A 125 8.40 3.15 -7.83
C THR A 125 7.07 2.96 -8.55
N THR A 126 6.40 4.04 -8.87
CA THR A 126 5.19 4.02 -9.73
C THR A 126 5.58 3.91 -11.20
N ARG A 127 4.72 3.29 -12.00
CA ARG A 127 4.85 3.35 -13.46
C ARG A 127 4.60 4.78 -13.96
N ASN A 128 5.47 5.27 -14.83
CA ASN A 128 5.41 6.66 -15.33
C ASN A 128 4.23 6.94 -16.26
N ASP A 129 3.65 5.91 -16.86
CA ASP A 129 2.51 5.99 -17.77
C ASP A 129 1.14 5.87 -17.04
N LEU A 130 1.15 5.72 -15.73
CA LEU A 130 -0.05 5.65 -14.89
C LEU A 130 -0.11 6.84 -13.94
N ASN A 131 -1.31 7.40 -13.81
CA ASN A 131 -1.59 8.33 -12.74
C ASN A 131 -1.88 7.53 -11.46
N ILE A 132 -1.01 7.61 -10.47
CA ILE A 132 -1.16 6.88 -9.19
C ILE A 132 -1.38 7.91 -8.08
N HIS A 133 -2.57 7.88 -7.49
CA HIS A 133 -2.94 8.81 -6.43
C HIS A 133 -1.97 8.70 -5.23
N THR A 134 -1.57 9.83 -4.69
CA THR A 134 -0.54 9.94 -3.63
C THR A 134 -0.90 9.11 -2.38
N SER A 135 -2.19 9.00 -2.05
CA SER A 135 -2.65 8.17 -0.92
C SER A 135 -2.38 6.68 -1.12
N ILE A 136 -2.28 6.19 -2.37
CA ILE A 136 -1.89 4.80 -2.67
C ILE A 136 -0.44 4.56 -2.21
N VAL A 137 0.46 5.50 -2.51
CA VAL A 137 1.86 5.43 -2.07
C VAL A 137 1.93 5.44 -0.53
N CYS A 138 1.18 6.32 0.12
CA CYS A 138 1.11 6.38 1.58
C CYS A 138 0.57 5.07 2.19
N THR A 139 -0.46 4.47 1.58
CA THR A 139 -0.99 3.15 1.97
C THR A 139 0.08 2.07 1.93
N ILE A 140 0.85 2.02 0.84
CA ILE A 140 1.88 0.99 0.65
C ILE A 140 2.98 1.14 1.69
N VAL A 141 3.46 2.36 1.91
CA VAL A 141 4.50 2.64 2.92
C VAL A 141 3.99 2.30 4.32
N ALA A 142 2.76 2.70 4.66
CA ALA A 142 2.14 2.37 5.95
C ALA A 142 2.01 0.85 6.12
N THR A 143 1.51 0.15 5.11
CA THR A 143 1.37 -1.32 5.13
C THR A 143 2.72 -2.01 5.32
N ALA A 144 3.75 -1.60 4.59
CA ALA A 144 5.10 -2.17 4.70
C ALA A 144 5.68 -1.96 6.11
N THR A 145 5.57 -0.74 6.65
CA THR A 145 6.09 -0.43 7.99
C THR A 145 5.36 -1.21 9.08
N LEU A 146 4.04 -1.39 8.96
CA LEU A 146 3.24 -2.21 9.90
C LEU A 146 3.59 -3.69 9.78
N ALA A 147 3.73 -4.23 8.56
CA ALA A 147 4.10 -5.62 8.34
C ALA A 147 5.45 -5.96 8.98
N PHE A 148 6.47 -5.12 8.78
CA PHE A 148 7.77 -5.31 9.42
C PHE A 148 7.70 -5.33 10.93
N ARG A 149 6.89 -4.46 11.53
CA ARG A 149 6.70 -4.44 12.98
C ARG A 149 5.94 -5.64 13.51
N ALA A 150 4.98 -6.16 12.75
CA ALA A 150 4.27 -7.38 13.13
C ALA A 150 5.21 -8.60 13.16
N ILE A 151 6.17 -8.66 12.22
CA ILE A 151 7.15 -9.74 12.14
C ILE A 151 8.21 -9.63 13.26
N ARG A 152 8.66 -8.41 13.58
CA ARG A 152 9.72 -8.13 14.57
C ARG A 152 9.34 -6.96 15.48
N PRO A 153 8.41 -7.15 16.41
CA PRO A 153 7.86 -6.04 17.21
C PRO A 153 8.85 -5.35 18.14
N ARG A 154 9.97 -6.01 18.47
CA ARG A 154 11.00 -5.47 19.37
C ARG A 154 12.15 -4.78 18.64
N ASP A 155 12.27 -4.97 17.33
CA ASP A 155 13.38 -4.45 16.55
C ASP A 155 12.98 -3.13 15.87
N LYS A 156 13.89 -2.16 15.86
CA LYS A 156 13.74 -0.94 15.08
C LYS A 156 14.15 -1.20 13.63
N ILE A 157 13.29 -1.92 12.89
CA ILE A 157 13.59 -2.39 11.54
C ILE A 157 13.56 -1.26 10.51
N VAL A 158 12.60 -0.33 10.66
CA VAL A 158 12.50 0.84 9.77
C VAL A 158 13.10 2.03 10.49
N SER A 159 14.24 2.52 10.01
CA SER A 159 14.96 3.66 10.56
C SER A 159 14.47 4.99 10.00
N ALA A 160 14.13 5.03 8.71
CA ALA A 160 13.62 6.21 8.02
C ALA A 160 12.63 5.81 6.92
N VAL A 161 11.77 6.75 6.55
CA VAL A 161 10.89 6.68 5.39
C VAL A 161 11.13 7.94 4.57
N SER A 162 11.43 7.78 3.29
CA SER A 162 11.54 8.89 2.34
C SER A 162 10.47 8.73 1.27
N ILE A 163 9.70 9.77 1.01
CA ILE A 163 8.61 9.77 0.04
C ILE A 163 8.79 10.97 -0.89
N ALA A 164 8.92 10.71 -2.19
CA ALA A 164 9.07 11.74 -3.21
C ALA A 164 7.71 12.42 -3.53
N LEU A 165 7.05 12.97 -2.53
CA LEU A 165 5.79 13.69 -2.61
C LEU A 165 5.93 15.05 -1.92
N PRO A 166 5.09 16.04 -2.26
CA PRO A 166 5.01 17.28 -1.52
C PRO A 166 4.78 17.02 -0.02
N LYS A 167 5.51 17.76 0.81
CA LYS A 167 5.37 17.61 2.27
C LYS A 167 3.93 17.92 2.70
N PRO A 168 3.25 17.00 3.40
CA PRO A 168 1.90 17.25 3.87
C PRO A 168 1.88 18.30 4.99
N ASP A 169 0.78 19.05 5.11
CA ASP A 169 0.60 20.08 6.16
C ASP A 169 0.74 19.50 7.58
N ASN A 170 0.30 18.26 7.78
CA ASN A 170 0.36 17.59 9.07
C ASN A 170 1.27 16.36 9.03
N VAL A 171 2.58 16.55 8.98
CA VAL A 171 3.61 15.50 8.98
C VAL A 171 3.49 14.58 10.20
N ASN A 172 3.08 15.12 11.36
CA ASN A 172 3.03 14.36 12.61
C ASN A 172 2.08 13.14 12.54
N ILE A 173 1.00 13.21 11.75
CA ILE A 173 0.08 12.06 11.56
C ILE A 173 0.81 10.92 10.86
N TYR A 174 1.62 11.24 9.84
CA TYR A 174 2.40 10.27 9.08
C TYR A 174 3.52 9.67 9.94
N GLU A 175 4.29 10.50 10.64
CA GLU A 175 5.36 10.04 11.54
C GLU A 175 4.80 9.18 12.69
N SER A 176 3.63 9.54 13.20
CA SER A 176 2.92 8.73 14.20
C SER A 176 2.50 7.37 13.66
N CYS A 177 2.02 7.30 12.42
CA CYS A 177 1.66 6.06 11.74
C CYS A 177 2.90 5.20 11.45
N PHE A 178 3.91 5.79 10.85
CA PHE A 178 5.16 5.11 10.50
C PHE A 178 6.05 4.85 11.73
N LYS A 179 5.81 5.57 12.84
CA LYS A 179 6.65 5.60 14.07
C LYS A 179 8.13 5.82 13.76
N THR A 180 8.41 6.60 12.74
CA THR A 180 9.74 7.00 12.30
C THR A 180 9.65 8.38 11.64
N LYS A 181 10.79 9.04 11.49
CA LYS A 181 10.85 10.32 10.80
C LYS A 181 10.66 10.14 9.30
N ILE A 182 10.09 11.17 8.66
CA ILE A 182 9.96 11.28 7.21
C ILE A 182 11.02 12.26 6.71
N GLU A 183 11.76 11.84 5.70
CA GLU A 183 12.78 12.61 5.00
C GLU A 183 12.28 13.06 3.62
#